data_3ffb0049f0c7c18edb0de05dbbfe485b
#
_entry.id   3ffb0049f0c7c18edb0de05dbbfe485b
#
_cell.length_a   1.000
_cell.length_b   1.000
_cell.length_c   1.000
_cell.angle_alpha   90.00
_cell.angle_beta   90.00
_cell.angle_gamma   90.00
#
_symmetry.space_group_name_H-M   'P 1'
#
loop_
_entity.id
_entity.type
_entity.pdbx_description
1 polymer ?
#
loop_
_entity_poly.entity_id
_entity_poly.type
_entity_poly.pdbx_seq_one_letter_code
_entity_poly.pdbx_strand_id
1 'polypeptide(L)'
;MLRIGMLMSLLARAAALRPAVVHVNRAASTRRAAAADPFAENRAPIVLYDGVCRMCNFWVDWVLDNDPTAKLRFAALQSPAGRRLLERSGRKPDDISSIVLVTPDEAFIKSEAVLEIGKQLSITTPLATIAQGVVPRAIADAAYDTIANNRYNIAGKRSYRDSDERLAERFISED
;
A
#
# COMPACT_ATOMS: atom_id res chain seq x y z
N MET A 1 11.85 -44.84 2.87
CA MET A 1 11.47 -43.94 1.77
C MET A 1 10.13 -43.17 1.97
N LEU A 2 9.51 -43.22 3.17
CA LEU A 2 8.17 -42.67 3.39
C LEU A 2 8.15 -41.25 4.01
N ARG A 3 9.27 -40.64 4.35
CA ARG A 3 9.34 -39.35 5.05
C ARG A 3 9.55 -38.11 4.18
N ILE A 4 10.00 -38.30 2.94
CA ILE A 4 10.28 -37.15 2.02
C ILE A 4 9.00 -36.67 1.33
N GLY A 5 8.07 -37.59 1.04
CA GLY A 5 6.79 -37.23 0.39
C GLY A 5 5.86 -36.38 1.26
N MET A 6 5.91 -36.54 2.59
CA MET A 6 5.08 -35.78 3.52
C MET A 6 5.58 -34.35 3.72
N LEU A 7 6.89 -34.14 3.65
CA LEU A 7 7.50 -32.81 3.75
C LEU A 7 7.25 -31.97 2.50
N MET A 8 7.29 -32.58 1.32
CA MET A 8 6.96 -31.92 0.05
C MET A 8 5.48 -31.56 -0.05
N SER A 9 4.59 -32.37 0.53
CA SER A 9 3.14 -32.08 0.56
C SER A 9 2.81 -30.92 1.50
N LEU A 10 3.56 -30.73 2.60
CA LEU A 10 3.41 -29.60 3.53
C LEU A 10 3.94 -28.30 2.92
N LEU A 11 5.06 -28.35 2.19
CA LEU A 11 5.62 -27.19 1.48
C LEU A 11 4.73 -26.77 0.29
N ALA A 12 4.12 -27.70 -0.42
CA ALA A 12 3.17 -27.41 -1.51
C ALA A 12 1.86 -26.77 -0.98
N ARG A 13 1.44 -27.08 0.25
CA ARG A 13 0.26 -26.46 0.87
C ARG A 13 0.56 -25.06 1.41
N ALA A 14 1.78 -24.77 1.82
CA ALA A 14 2.19 -23.41 2.23
C ALA A 14 2.23 -22.42 1.04
N ALA A 15 2.50 -22.89 -0.17
CA ALA A 15 2.49 -22.09 -1.40
C ALA A 15 1.08 -21.72 -1.90
N ALA A 16 0.02 -22.32 -1.33
CA ALA A 16 -1.37 -22.12 -1.76
C ALA A 16 -2.12 -21.03 -0.95
N LEU A 17 -1.47 -20.36 0.01
CA LEU A 17 -2.02 -19.13 0.62
C LEU A 17 -1.83 -17.98 -0.39
N ARG A 18 -2.79 -17.89 -1.33
CA ARG A 18 -2.89 -16.72 -2.21
C ARG A 18 -2.93 -15.46 -1.35
N PRO A 19 -2.21 -14.40 -1.74
CA PRO A 19 -2.30 -13.11 -1.08
C PRO A 19 -3.78 -12.68 -1.02
N ALA A 20 -4.21 -12.02 0.06
CA ALA A 20 -5.51 -11.36 0.09
C ALA A 20 -5.44 -10.12 -0.82
N VAL A 21 -5.33 -10.36 -2.11
CA VAL A 21 -5.50 -9.36 -3.14
C VAL A 21 -6.98 -9.02 -3.11
N VAL A 22 -7.31 -7.82 -2.65
CA VAL A 22 -8.67 -7.31 -2.74
C VAL A 22 -8.87 -6.87 -4.18
N HIS A 23 -9.67 -7.63 -4.94
CA HIS A 23 -10.06 -7.20 -6.29
C HIS A 23 -10.85 -5.91 -6.19
N VAL A 24 -10.41 -4.90 -6.91
CA VAL A 24 -11.06 -3.60 -6.96
C VAL A 24 -12.45 -3.77 -7.56
N ASN A 25 -13.47 -3.36 -6.81
CA ASN A 25 -14.86 -3.46 -7.27
C ASN A 25 -15.15 -2.38 -8.33
N ARG A 26 -15.02 -2.74 -9.61
CA ARG A 26 -15.35 -1.87 -10.74
C ARG A 26 -16.82 -1.40 -10.74
N ALA A 27 -17.72 -2.16 -10.16
CA ALA A 27 -19.15 -1.83 -10.13
C ALA A 27 -19.51 -0.69 -9.17
N ALA A 28 -18.70 -0.44 -8.13
CA ALA A 28 -18.89 0.68 -7.23
C ALA A 28 -18.53 2.03 -7.87
N SER A 29 -17.73 2.01 -8.92
CA SER A 29 -17.28 3.20 -9.66
C SER A 29 -18.40 3.82 -10.54
N THR A 30 -19.41 3.05 -10.94
CA THR A 30 -20.44 3.53 -11.88
C THR A 30 -21.55 4.35 -11.24
N ARG A 31 -21.66 4.39 -9.91
CA ARG A 31 -22.75 5.11 -9.21
C ARG A 31 -22.39 6.50 -8.69
N ARG A 32 -21.11 6.88 -8.73
CA ARG A 32 -20.66 8.22 -8.30
C ARG A 32 -19.87 8.88 -9.41
N ALA A 33 -20.53 9.08 -10.55
CA ALA A 33 -19.99 9.84 -11.65
C ALA A 33 -19.78 11.28 -11.23
N ALA A 34 -18.53 11.71 -11.20
CA ALA A 34 -17.98 13.01 -11.56
C ALA A 34 -16.54 13.25 -11.05
N ALA A 35 -15.91 12.37 -10.29
CA ALA A 35 -14.45 12.45 -10.12
C ALA A 35 -13.82 11.55 -11.18
N ALA A 36 -12.95 12.12 -12.03
CA ALA A 36 -12.23 11.37 -13.06
C ALA A 36 -11.53 10.15 -12.44
N ASP A 37 -11.53 8.99 -13.11
CA ASP A 37 -10.79 7.82 -12.64
C ASP A 37 -9.31 8.22 -12.50
N PRO A 38 -8.71 8.16 -11.29
CA PRO A 38 -7.32 8.59 -11.07
C PRO A 38 -6.30 7.77 -11.89
N PHE A 39 -6.74 6.68 -12.51
CA PHE A 39 -5.93 5.84 -13.39
C PHE A 39 -6.21 6.04 -14.89
N ALA A 40 -7.10 6.95 -15.28
CA ALA A 40 -7.48 7.17 -16.68
C ALA A 40 -6.28 7.66 -17.53
N GLU A 41 -5.53 8.63 -17.01
CA GLU A 41 -4.38 9.23 -17.72
C GLU A 41 -3.04 8.66 -17.26
N ASN A 42 -2.94 8.26 -16.01
CA ASN A 42 -1.72 7.72 -15.42
C ASN A 42 -2.02 6.45 -14.63
N ARG A 43 -1.53 5.31 -15.11
CA ARG A 43 -1.74 3.99 -14.50
C ARG A 43 -0.77 3.66 -13.36
N ALA A 44 0.13 4.58 -12.98
CA ALA A 44 1.05 4.37 -11.86
C ALA A 44 0.27 4.06 -10.57
N PRO A 45 0.74 3.10 -9.76
CA PRO A 45 0.14 2.78 -8.47
C PRO A 45 0.07 3.98 -7.53
N ILE A 46 -0.95 4.02 -6.69
CA ILE A 46 -1.17 5.09 -5.72
C ILE A 46 -1.01 4.56 -4.31
N VAL A 47 -0.10 5.16 -3.56
CA VAL A 47 0.16 4.86 -2.15
C VAL A 47 -0.74 5.72 -1.28
N LEU A 48 -1.62 5.10 -0.49
CA LEU A 48 -2.42 5.79 0.52
C LEU A 48 -1.68 5.78 1.85
N TYR A 49 -1.41 6.95 2.41
CA TYR A 49 -0.64 7.12 3.63
C TYR A 49 -1.34 8.01 4.65
N ASP A 50 -0.98 7.88 5.92
CA ASP A 50 -1.52 8.72 6.99
C ASP A 50 -0.84 10.10 6.98
N GLY A 51 -1.57 11.12 6.49
CA GLY A 51 -1.08 12.50 6.32
C GLY A 51 -0.71 13.22 7.61
N VAL A 52 -1.18 12.75 8.79
CA VAL A 52 -0.86 13.35 10.09
C VAL A 52 0.22 12.58 10.87
N CYS A 53 0.61 11.40 10.40
CA CYS A 53 1.63 10.56 11.03
C CYS A 53 3.03 11.01 10.62
N ARG A 54 3.88 11.39 11.56
CA ARG A 54 5.28 11.80 11.25
C ARG A 54 6.08 10.68 10.61
N MET A 55 5.99 9.46 11.12
CA MET A 55 6.68 8.30 10.57
C MET A 55 6.22 7.99 9.14
N CYS A 56 4.92 8.07 8.89
CA CYS A 56 4.37 7.79 7.56
C CYS A 56 4.83 8.84 6.54
N ASN A 57 4.86 10.12 6.93
CA ASN A 57 5.36 11.19 6.07
C ASN A 57 6.86 11.06 5.79
N PHE A 58 7.67 10.75 6.81
CA PHE A 58 9.10 10.47 6.64
C PHE A 58 9.33 9.32 5.64
N TRP A 59 8.53 8.26 5.75
CA TRP A 59 8.60 7.14 4.83
C TRP A 59 8.19 7.54 3.40
N VAL A 60 7.17 8.38 3.23
CA VAL A 60 6.80 8.95 1.91
C VAL A 60 7.96 9.75 1.32
N ASP A 61 8.59 10.62 2.12
CA ASP A 61 9.76 11.39 1.65
C ASP A 61 10.90 10.46 1.22
N TRP A 62 11.19 9.41 2.00
CA TRP A 62 12.19 8.42 1.63
C TRP A 62 11.85 7.68 0.33
N VAL A 63 10.58 7.32 0.12
CA VAL A 63 10.14 6.69 -1.14
C VAL A 63 10.31 7.64 -2.32
N LEU A 64 9.94 8.91 -2.16
CA LEU A 64 10.11 9.94 -3.21
C LEU A 64 11.58 10.12 -3.60
N ASP A 65 12.49 10.13 -2.63
CA ASP A 65 13.94 10.26 -2.87
C ASP A 65 14.52 9.03 -3.60
N ASN A 66 13.89 7.85 -3.45
CA ASN A 66 14.35 6.59 -4.05
C ASN A 66 13.52 6.14 -5.28
N ASP A 67 12.60 6.98 -5.76
CA ASP A 67 11.80 6.74 -6.96
C ASP A 67 11.97 7.87 -8.00
N PRO A 68 13.17 8.04 -8.58
CA PRO A 68 13.47 9.12 -9.52
C PRO A 68 12.69 9.00 -10.84
N THR A 69 12.13 7.84 -11.12
CA THR A 69 11.36 7.57 -12.35
C THR A 69 9.86 7.75 -12.18
N ALA A 70 9.41 8.24 -11.02
CA ALA A 70 8.01 8.55 -10.73
C ALA A 70 7.05 7.35 -10.95
N LYS A 71 7.45 6.16 -10.52
CA LYS A 71 6.64 4.94 -10.62
C LYS A 71 5.46 4.92 -9.66
N LEU A 72 5.52 5.69 -8.58
CA LEU A 72 4.50 5.73 -7.53
C LEU A 72 3.88 7.13 -7.43
N ARG A 73 2.59 7.17 -7.13
CA ARG A 73 1.84 8.38 -6.76
C ARG A 73 1.33 8.25 -5.33
N PHE A 74 0.90 9.34 -4.74
CA PHE A 74 0.55 9.40 -3.33
C PHE A 74 -0.79 10.09 -3.11
N ALA A 75 -1.55 9.65 -2.10
CA ALA A 75 -2.71 10.35 -1.59
C ALA A 75 -2.79 10.17 -0.07
N ALA A 76 -3.13 11.22 0.67
CA ALA A 76 -3.39 11.08 2.09
C ALA A 76 -4.70 10.30 2.31
N LEU A 77 -4.72 9.34 3.24
CA LEU A 77 -5.91 8.58 3.60
C LEU A 77 -7.09 9.48 3.99
N GLN A 78 -6.78 10.65 4.57
CA GLN A 78 -7.78 11.62 5.03
C GLN A 78 -8.31 12.52 3.91
N SER A 79 -7.64 12.60 2.75
CA SER A 79 -8.07 13.43 1.62
C SER A 79 -9.34 12.87 0.95
N PRO A 80 -10.10 13.70 0.20
CA PRO A 80 -11.22 13.21 -0.59
C PRO A 80 -10.82 12.10 -1.57
N ALA A 81 -9.68 12.24 -2.24
CA ALA A 81 -9.13 11.23 -3.13
C ALA A 81 -8.79 9.92 -2.39
N GLY A 82 -8.11 10.03 -1.23
CA GLY A 82 -7.76 8.88 -0.40
C GLY A 82 -8.99 8.10 0.07
N ARG A 83 -10.03 8.79 0.52
CA ARG A 83 -11.31 8.18 0.94
C ARG A 83 -11.99 7.41 -0.20
N ARG A 84 -12.02 7.98 -1.42
CA ARG A 84 -12.57 7.27 -2.59
C ARG A 84 -11.76 6.05 -2.98
N LEU A 85 -10.44 6.14 -2.91
CA LEU A 85 -9.55 5.01 -3.19
C LEU A 85 -9.67 3.91 -2.14
N LEU A 86 -9.93 4.25 -0.86
CA LEU A 86 -10.27 3.27 0.18
C LEU A 86 -11.58 2.54 -0.14
N GLU A 87 -12.64 3.27 -0.49
CA GLU A 87 -13.91 2.66 -0.91
C GLU A 87 -13.74 1.76 -2.14
N ARG A 88 -12.95 2.19 -3.14
CA ARG A 88 -12.60 1.38 -4.31
C ARG A 88 -11.87 0.09 -3.92
N SER A 89 -11.07 0.14 -2.86
CA SER A 89 -10.35 -1.01 -2.31
C SER A 89 -11.20 -1.88 -1.38
N GLY A 90 -12.51 -1.63 -1.28
CA GLY A 90 -13.42 -2.37 -0.41
C GLY A 90 -13.28 -2.06 1.08
N ARG A 91 -12.63 -0.94 1.43
CA ARG A 91 -12.43 -0.48 2.81
C ARG A 91 -13.37 0.68 3.15
N LYS A 92 -13.53 0.94 4.44
CA LYS A 92 -14.28 2.13 4.90
C LYS A 92 -13.50 3.39 4.54
N PRO A 93 -14.17 4.50 4.15
CA PRO A 93 -13.51 5.73 3.73
C PRO A 93 -12.75 6.46 4.86
N ASP A 94 -12.98 6.10 6.11
CA ASP A 94 -12.34 6.63 7.31
C ASP A 94 -11.30 5.66 7.92
N ASP A 95 -11.02 4.55 7.23
CA ASP A 95 -10.08 3.53 7.71
C ASP A 95 -8.62 3.96 7.47
N ILE A 96 -8.05 4.58 8.49
CA ILE A 96 -6.63 5.00 8.49
C ILE A 96 -5.70 3.99 9.16
N SER A 97 -6.14 2.75 9.39
CA SER A 97 -5.40 1.76 10.20
C SER A 97 -4.11 1.28 9.55
N SER A 98 -4.01 1.31 8.23
CA SER A 98 -2.82 0.82 7.51
C SER A 98 -2.56 1.59 6.22
N ILE A 99 -1.31 1.49 5.74
CA ILE A 99 -0.95 1.86 4.37
C ILE A 99 -1.72 0.99 3.37
N VAL A 100 -2.06 1.56 2.22
CA VAL A 100 -2.67 0.83 1.09
C VAL A 100 -1.95 1.20 -0.19
N LEU A 101 -1.62 0.22 -1.00
CA LEU A 101 -1.19 0.43 -2.38
C LEU A 101 -2.35 0.08 -3.31
N VAL A 102 -2.85 1.06 -4.03
CA VAL A 102 -3.94 0.87 -5.01
C VAL A 102 -3.36 0.89 -6.42
N THR A 103 -3.66 -0.15 -7.18
CA THR A 103 -3.39 -0.24 -8.61
C THR A 103 -4.70 -0.12 -9.39
N PRO A 104 -4.68 -0.04 -10.73
CA PRO A 104 -5.90 -0.05 -11.52
C PRO A 104 -6.82 -1.25 -11.25
N ASP A 105 -6.23 -2.41 -10.93
CA ASP A 105 -6.92 -3.70 -10.88
C ASP A 105 -6.99 -4.30 -9.47
N GLU A 106 -6.06 -3.94 -8.57
CA GLU A 106 -5.89 -4.57 -7.26
C GLU A 106 -5.58 -3.56 -6.16
N ALA A 107 -5.70 -3.99 -4.92
CA ALA A 107 -5.25 -3.22 -3.76
C ALA A 107 -4.53 -4.13 -2.76
N PHE A 108 -3.41 -3.66 -2.25
CA PHE A 108 -2.57 -4.33 -1.25
C PHE A 108 -2.59 -3.54 0.05
N ILE A 109 -2.54 -4.24 1.18
CA ILE A 109 -2.61 -3.63 2.51
C ILE A 109 -1.46 -4.09 3.40
N LYS A 110 -1.13 -3.31 4.44
CA LYS A 110 -0.17 -3.66 5.49
C LYS A 110 1.21 -4.05 4.93
N SER A 111 1.75 -5.18 5.39
CA SER A 111 3.07 -5.68 4.99
C SER A 111 3.17 -5.95 3.50
N GLU A 112 2.10 -6.44 2.88
CA GLU A 112 2.07 -6.69 1.44
C GLU A 112 2.16 -5.40 0.63
N ALA A 113 1.45 -4.33 1.04
CA ALA A 113 1.60 -3.02 0.42
C ALA A 113 3.04 -2.50 0.49
N VAL A 114 3.70 -2.66 1.66
CA VAL A 114 5.09 -2.25 1.83
C VAL A 114 6.02 -3.03 0.90
N LEU A 115 5.83 -4.34 0.77
CA LEU A 115 6.63 -5.19 -0.10
C LEU A 115 6.40 -4.88 -1.59
N GLU A 116 5.16 -4.69 -2.01
CA GLU A 116 4.84 -4.32 -3.40
C GLU A 116 5.40 -2.93 -3.77
N ILE A 117 5.34 -1.95 -2.85
CA ILE A 117 6.02 -0.66 -3.02
C ILE A 117 7.53 -0.85 -3.12
N GLY A 118 8.12 -1.67 -2.24
CA GLY A 118 9.54 -1.97 -2.25
C GLY A 118 10.03 -2.58 -3.57
N LYS A 119 9.19 -3.35 -4.26
CA LYS A 119 9.50 -3.90 -5.58
C LYS A 119 9.54 -2.83 -6.69
N GLN A 120 8.82 -1.71 -6.54
CA GLN A 120 8.87 -0.61 -7.50
C GLN A 120 10.17 0.19 -7.39
N LEU A 121 10.81 0.17 -6.22
CA LEU A 121 12.03 0.91 -5.95
C LEU A 121 13.26 0.06 -6.29
N SER A 122 14.12 0.56 -7.18
CA SER A 122 15.30 -0.20 -7.65
C SER A 122 16.24 -0.64 -6.52
N ILE A 123 16.34 0.17 -5.47
CA ILE A 123 17.23 -0.11 -4.33
C ILE A 123 16.71 -1.24 -3.42
N THR A 124 15.39 -1.42 -3.33
CA THR A 124 14.77 -2.40 -2.41
C THR A 124 14.20 -3.62 -3.10
N THR A 125 14.12 -3.63 -4.43
CA THR A 125 13.53 -4.72 -5.21
C THR A 125 14.05 -6.11 -4.83
N PRO A 126 15.37 -6.36 -4.72
CA PRO A 126 15.86 -7.70 -4.38
C PRO A 126 15.43 -8.13 -2.97
N LEU A 127 15.52 -7.22 -2.00
CA LEU A 127 15.17 -7.50 -0.61
C LEU A 127 13.66 -7.75 -0.45
N ALA A 128 12.82 -6.94 -1.07
CA ALA A 128 11.37 -7.08 -1.03
C ALA A 128 10.91 -8.41 -1.65
N THR A 129 11.52 -8.81 -2.76
CA THR A 129 11.21 -10.08 -3.42
C THR A 129 11.60 -11.28 -2.57
N ILE A 130 12.80 -11.24 -1.96
CA ILE A 130 13.26 -12.30 -1.05
C ILE A 130 12.36 -12.37 0.18
N ALA A 131 12.08 -11.23 0.82
CA ALA A 131 11.25 -11.16 2.01
C ALA A 131 9.85 -11.73 1.77
N GLN A 132 9.24 -11.45 0.63
CA GLN A 132 7.93 -11.98 0.26
C GLN A 132 7.93 -13.51 0.09
N GLY A 133 9.05 -14.09 -0.38
CA GLY A 133 9.19 -15.53 -0.55
C GLY A 133 9.52 -16.29 0.73
N VAL A 134 10.12 -15.62 1.72
CA VAL A 134 10.67 -16.29 2.93
C VAL A 134 9.85 -16.01 4.18
N VAL A 135 9.32 -14.79 4.34
CA VAL A 135 8.59 -14.41 5.56
C VAL A 135 7.12 -14.75 5.42
N PRO A 136 6.56 -15.62 6.28
CA PRO A 136 5.13 -15.90 6.29
C PRO A 136 4.33 -14.62 6.51
N ARG A 137 3.29 -14.39 5.71
CA ARG A 137 2.47 -13.18 5.75
C ARG A 137 1.95 -12.85 7.14
N ALA A 138 1.48 -13.86 7.90
CA ALA A 138 0.96 -13.64 9.25
C ALA A 138 2.01 -13.01 10.18
N ILE A 139 3.29 -13.38 10.05
CA ILE A 139 4.39 -12.81 10.83
C ILE A 139 4.66 -11.37 10.37
N ALA A 140 4.72 -11.15 9.06
CA ALA A 140 4.94 -9.82 8.50
C ALA A 140 3.81 -8.85 8.88
N ASP A 141 2.55 -9.29 8.82
CA ASP A 141 1.39 -8.48 9.20
C ASP A 141 1.36 -8.22 10.72
N ALA A 142 1.72 -9.17 11.57
CA ALA A 142 1.81 -8.96 13.02
C ALA A 142 2.89 -7.93 13.38
N ALA A 143 4.06 -7.99 12.73
CA ALA A 143 5.11 -7.00 12.89
C ALA A 143 4.65 -5.61 12.40
N TYR A 144 4.00 -5.55 11.24
CA TYR A 144 3.41 -4.32 10.71
C TYR A 144 2.39 -3.73 11.68
N ASP A 145 1.43 -4.51 12.17
CA ASP A 145 0.36 -4.07 13.07
C ASP A 145 0.93 -3.53 14.39
N THR A 146 2.00 -4.15 14.90
CA THR A 146 2.69 -3.67 16.10
C THR A 146 3.23 -2.25 15.91
N ILE A 147 3.86 -1.97 14.78
CA ILE A 147 4.39 -0.65 14.44
C ILE A 147 3.24 0.33 14.15
N ALA A 148 2.29 -0.07 13.31
CA ALA A 148 1.20 0.78 12.86
C ALA A 148 0.29 1.24 14.03
N ASN A 149 -0.02 0.36 14.95
CA ASN A 149 -0.84 0.67 16.13
C ASN A 149 -0.13 1.60 17.12
N ASN A 150 1.21 1.61 17.12
CA ASN A 150 2.03 2.44 17.97
C ASN A 150 2.66 3.65 17.27
N ARG A 151 2.37 3.88 15.98
CA ARG A 151 3.05 4.89 15.15
C ARG A 151 3.03 6.30 15.72
N TYR A 152 1.94 6.69 16.39
CA TYR A 152 1.84 8.00 17.02
C TYR A 152 2.62 8.09 18.34
N ASN A 153 2.75 6.99 19.06
CA ASN A 153 3.57 6.93 20.27
C ASN A 153 5.06 6.92 19.94
N ILE A 154 5.44 6.27 18.83
CA ILE A 154 6.84 6.14 18.37
C ILE A 154 7.35 7.47 17.79
N ALA A 155 6.59 8.11 16.90
CA ALA A 155 7.07 9.24 16.13
C ALA A 155 6.24 10.54 16.30
N GLY A 156 5.08 10.44 16.95
CA GLY A 156 4.18 11.57 17.13
C GLY A 156 3.37 11.92 15.88
N LYS A 157 2.60 12.98 16.02
CA LYS A 157 1.80 13.59 14.95
C LYS A 157 2.46 14.85 14.40
N ARG A 158 2.05 15.26 13.21
CA ARG A 158 2.43 16.53 12.57
C ARG A 158 1.18 17.21 12.01
N SER A 159 1.35 18.43 11.48
CA SER A 159 0.32 19.08 10.67
C SER A 159 -0.04 18.18 9.47
N TYR A 160 -1.31 18.18 9.11
CA TYR A 160 -1.81 17.40 7.98
C TYR A 160 -1.05 17.74 6.69
N ARG A 161 -0.69 16.71 5.94
CA ARG A 161 -0.03 16.82 4.64
C ARG A 161 -0.77 15.91 3.65
N ASP A 162 -1.24 16.49 2.57
CA ASP A 162 -1.86 15.81 1.43
C ASP A 162 -1.14 16.06 0.10
N SER A 163 -0.15 16.97 0.10
CA SER A 163 0.61 17.36 -1.08
C SER A 163 2.05 17.72 -0.73
N ASP A 164 2.86 17.88 -1.75
CA ASP A 164 4.18 18.49 -1.68
C ASP A 164 4.33 19.42 -2.88
N GLU A 165 4.56 20.72 -2.62
CA GLU A 165 4.64 21.73 -3.69
C GLU A 165 5.74 21.43 -4.72
N ARG A 166 6.83 20.77 -4.31
CA ARG A 166 7.95 20.42 -5.20
C ARG A 166 7.63 19.24 -6.13
N LEU A 167 6.66 18.41 -5.75
CA LEU A 167 6.30 17.16 -6.40
C LEU A 167 4.77 17.02 -6.52
N ALA A 168 4.07 18.14 -6.71
CA ALA A 168 2.60 18.18 -6.75
C ALA A 168 2.00 17.16 -7.74
N GLU A 169 2.66 16.93 -8.87
CA GLU A 169 2.26 15.92 -9.86
C GLU A 169 2.24 14.47 -9.36
N ARG A 170 2.95 14.21 -8.26
CA ARG A 170 3.01 12.90 -7.60
C ARG A 170 1.89 12.70 -6.58
N PHE A 171 1.23 13.78 -6.17
CA PHE A 171 0.18 13.75 -5.17
C PHE A 171 -1.20 13.93 -5.84
N ILE A 172 -2.13 13.08 -5.43
CA ILE A 172 -3.53 13.21 -5.86
C ILE A 172 -4.24 14.02 -4.79
N SER A 173 -4.30 15.32 -5.00
CA SER A 173 -5.14 16.26 -4.27
C SER A 173 -6.33 16.61 -5.15
N GLU A 174 -7.53 16.48 -4.62
CA GLU A 174 -8.74 17.01 -5.26
C GLU A 174 -9.26 18.12 -4.37
N ASP A 175 -9.44 19.26 -4.98
CA ASP A 175 -10.12 20.43 -4.42
C ASP A 175 -11.62 20.18 -4.19
#